data_d2d6321d9e61ee99b6250a2eb4fea68c
#
_entry.id   d2d6321d9e61ee99b6250a2eb4fea68c
#
_cell.length_a   1.000
_cell.length_b   1.000
_cell.length_c   1.000
_cell.angle_alpha   90.00
_cell.angle_beta   90.00
_cell.angle_gamma   90.00
#
_symmetry.space_group_name_H-M   'P 1'
#
loop_
_entity.id
_entity.type
_entity.pdbx_description
1 polymer ?
#
loop_
_entity_poly.entity_id
_entity_poly.type
_entity_poly.pdbx_seq_one_letter_code
_entity_poly.pdbx_strand_id
1 'polypeptide(L)'
;MTVIYPSPIFGPVHSRRLGVSLGINLLPEDGKVCTFDCIYCECGFNSDHRPKKPLPTREEVRAALEARLQDMQKNGPVPDVLTFAGNGEPTAHPHFPEIIEDTLALRDKYFPKAKVSVLSNSTFIHRPAVFEALNKVDNNILKLDTADEAYIRKLDRPAGHYSVRGIIGGMKAFKGNCIIQTMFLKGGFGDKDMDNTSDKYVLPWLEAVKEISPRQVMIYTIDRETPDHDLQKATHEELDRIAALVREAGM
;
A
#
# COMPACT_ATOMS: atom_id res chain seq x y z
N MET A 1 2.40 -16.22 11.58
CA MET A 1 3.83 -15.81 11.48
C MET A 1 3.92 -14.64 10.53
N THR A 2 4.44 -13.51 10.99
CA THR A 2 4.65 -12.31 10.16
C THR A 2 5.69 -12.57 9.08
N VAL A 3 5.59 -11.86 7.95
CA VAL A 3 6.41 -12.10 6.75
C VAL A 3 7.34 -10.92 6.51
N ILE A 4 8.64 -11.19 6.37
CA ILE A 4 9.61 -10.22 5.84
C ILE A 4 9.98 -10.67 4.42
N TYR A 5 9.75 -9.79 3.46
CA TYR A 5 9.97 -10.07 2.05
C TYR A 5 11.42 -9.85 1.65
N PRO A 6 11.95 -10.64 0.69
CA PRO A 6 13.24 -10.35 0.08
C PRO A 6 13.30 -8.93 -0.49
N SER A 7 14.49 -8.36 -0.53
CA SER A 7 14.77 -7.04 -1.11
C SER A 7 15.98 -7.18 -2.06
N PRO A 8 16.04 -6.42 -3.16
CA PRO A 8 15.05 -5.43 -3.61
C PRO A 8 13.91 -6.02 -4.44
N ILE A 9 13.98 -7.28 -4.88
CA ILE A 9 12.96 -7.92 -5.75
C ILE A 9 12.46 -9.22 -5.11
N PHE A 10 11.16 -9.45 -5.17
CA PHE A 10 10.55 -10.69 -4.70
C PHE A 10 9.40 -11.17 -5.61
N GLY A 11 9.07 -12.44 -5.52
CA GLY A 11 8.05 -13.06 -6.35
C GLY A 11 8.59 -13.57 -7.69
N PRO A 12 7.76 -13.65 -8.74
CA PRO A 12 6.40 -13.10 -8.82
C PRO A 12 5.40 -13.83 -7.91
N VAL A 13 4.37 -13.12 -7.50
CA VAL A 13 3.23 -13.66 -6.74
C VAL A 13 1.94 -13.49 -7.53
N HIS A 14 1.00 -14.44 -7.36
CA HIS A 14 -0.33 -14.29 -7.94
C HIS A 14 -1.21 -13.45 -7.03
N SER A 15 -1.48 -12.22 -7.47
CA SER A 15 -2.42 -11.32 -6.80
C SER A 15 -3.83 -11.52 -7.37
N ARG A 16 -4.82 -11.74 -6.49
CA ARG A 16 -6.23 -11.84 -6.90
C ARG A 16 -6.74 -10.58 -7.60
N ARG A 17 -6.14 -9.42 -7.31
CA ARG A 17 -6.54 -8.10 -7.83
C ARG A 17 -5.69 -7.59 -8.98
N LEU A 18 -4.42 -7.99 -9.02
CA LEU A 18 -3.43 -7.40 -9.93
C LEU A 18 -2.81 -8.42 -10.90
N GLY A 19 -3.22 -9.71 -10.82
CA GLY A 19 -2.64 -10.77 -11.66
C GLY A 19 -1.24 -11.19 -11.21
N VAL A 20 -0.37 -11.54 -12.16
CA VAL A 20 1.04 -11.89 -11.91
C VAL A 20 1.81 -10.64 -11.52
N SER A 21 2.15 -10.52 -10.25
CA SER A 21 2.80 -9.35 -9.66
C SER A 21 4.26 -9.62 -9.32
N LEU A 22 5.18 -8.88 -9.93
CA LEU A 22 6.56 -8.82 -9.49
C LEU A 22 6.72 -7.75 -8.42
N GLY A 23 7.15 -8.14 -7.21
CA GLY A 23 7.30 -7.24 -6.08
C GLY A 23 8.63 -6.49 -6.11
N ILE A 24 8.59 -5.19 -5.79
CA ILE A 24 9.75 -4.33 -5.60
C ILE A 24 9.71 -3.83 -4.16
N ASN A 25 10.68 -4.27 -3.35
CA ASN A 25 10.81 -3.92 -1.95
C ASN A 25 12.02 -2.98 -1.77
N LEU A 26 11.75 -1.70 -1.51
CA LEU A 26 12.77 -0.67 -1.33
C LEU A 26 13.33 -0.61 0.10
N LEU A 27 12.93 -1.54 0.95
CA LEU A 27 13.27 -1.53 2.36
C LEU A 27 14.19 -2.72 2.69
N PRO A 28 14.86 -2.73 3.87
CA PRO A 28 15.80 -3.78 4.18
C PRO A 28 15.20 -5.18 4.09
N GLU A 29 16.00 -6.15 3.67
CA GLU A 29 15.54 -7.54 3.54
C GLU A 29 15.42 -8.28 4.89
N ASP A 30 15.96 -7.69 5.96
CA ASP A 30 16.00 -8.27 7.31
C ASP A 30 15.10 -7.55 8.32
N GLY A 31 14.29 -6.58 7.86
CA GLY A 31 13.45 -5.86 8.79
C GLY A 31 12.46 -4.89 8.15
N LYS A 32 11.64 -4.27 8.99
CA LYS A 32 10.57 -3.36 8.60
C LYS A 32 10.97 -1.90 8.85
N VAL A 33 10.74 -1.05 7.83
CA VAL A 33 10.87 0.41 7.93
C VAL A 33 9.58 1.04 7.43
N CYS A 34 8.74 1.49 8.35
CA CYS A 34 7.46 2.09 8.01
C CYS A 34 7.15 3.28 8.90
N THR A 35 6.49 4.28 8.35
CA THR A 35 5.94 5.43 9.09
C THR A 35 4.63 5.09 9.80
N PHE A 36 4.04 3.92 9.49
CA PHE A 36 2.92 3.33 10.20
C PHE A 36 3.36 2.07 10.95
N ASP A 37 2.58 1.72 11.96
CA ASP A 37 2.75 0.51 12.75
C ASP A 37 1.42 -0.21 12.91
N CYS A 38 0.74 -0.45 11.77
CA CYS A 38 -0.63 -0.96 11.71
C CYS A 38 -0.77 -2.28 12.47
N ILE A 39 -1.81 -2.41 13.27
CA ILE A 39 -2.09 -3.60 14.08
C ILE A 39 -2.39 -4.85 13.25
N TYR A 40 -2.72 -4.68 11.96
CA TYR A 40 -3.02 -5.75 11.01
C TYR A 40 -1.90 -6.01 9.99
N CYS A 41 -0.72 -5.40 10.17
CA CYS A 41 0.35 -5.49 9.18
C CYS A 41 0.93 -6.91 9.09
N GLU A 42 0.89 -7.53 7.91
CA GLU A 42 1.48 -8.87 7.71
C GLU A 42 3.00 -8.91 7.96
N CYS A 43 3.68 -7.76 7.91
CA CYS A 43 5.11 -7.66 8.25
C CYS A 43 5.39 -7.50 9.76
N GLY A 44 4.36 -7.57 10.62
CA GLY A 44 4.54 -7.37 12.06
C GLY A 44 4.65 -5.90 12.48
N PHE A 45 4.96 -5.67 13.73
CA PHE A 45 5.25 -4.34 14.25
C PHE A 45 6.67 -3.90 13.89
N ASN A 46 6.91 -2.58 13.86
CA ASN A 46 8.24 -2.02 13.63
C ASN A 46 9.26 -2.47 14.69
N SER A 47 8.80 -2.77 15.91
CA SER A 47 9.65 -3.28 17.00
C SER A 47 10.11 -4.71 16.79
N ASP A 48 9.32 -5.55 16.11
CA ASP A 48 9.54 -6.99 15.98
C ASP A 48 10.67 -7.31 15.00
N HIS A 49 10.82 -6.45 13.99
CA HIS A 49 11.75 -6.65 12.87
C HIS A 49 12.58 -5.39 12.63
N ARG A 50 13.39 -4.98 13.61
CA ARG A 50 14.32 -3.84 13.43
C ARG A 50 15.43 -4.25 12.49
N PRO A 51 15.59 -3.58 11.33
CA PRO A 51 16.62 -3.93 10.37
C PRO A 51 18.02 -3.62 10.88
N LYS A 52 18.98 -4.46 10.49
CA LYS A 52 20.41 -4.24 10.66
C LYS A 52 21.09 -3.92 9.33
N LYS A 53 20.46 -4.31 8.21
CA LYS A 53 20.94 -4.03 6.86
C LYS A 53 20.49 -2.67 6.38
N PRO A 54 21.26 -2.00 5.51
CA PRO A 54 20.85 -0.73 4.89
C PRO A 54 19.67 -0.92 3.93
N LEU A 55 19.11 0.20 3.50
CA LEU A 55 18.21 0.24 2.34
C LEU A 55 19.01 -0.17 1.09
N PRO A 56 18.41 -0.88 0.12
CA PRO A 56 19.05 -1.11 -1.17
C PRO A 56 19.32 0.22 -1.88
N THR A 57 20.46 0.35 -2.53
CA THR A 57 20.75 1.53 -3.34
C THR A 57 19.90 1.56 -4.61
N ARG A 58 19.79 2.72 -5.27
CA ARG A 58 19.12 2.85 -6.57
C ARG A 58 19.71 1.89 -7.60
N GLU A 59 21.04 1.78 -7.63
CA GLU A 59 21.79 0.92 -8.57
C GLU A 59 21.50 -0.56 -8.31
N GLU A 60 21.45 -0.99 -7.05
CA GLU A 60 21.09 -2.36 -6.68
C GLU A 60 19.65 -2.69 -7.09
N VAL A 61 18.69 -1.80 -6.82
CA VAL A 61 17.29 -2.00 -7.25
C VAL A 61 17.20 -2.10 -8.77
N ARG A 62 17.84 -1.18 -9.51
CA ARG A 62 17.83 -1.17 -10.97
C ARG A 62 18.44 -2.46 -11.55
N ALA A 63 19.62 -2.85 -11.06
CA ALA A 63 20.31 -4.06 -11.56
C ALA A 63 19.51 -5.33 -11.26
N ALA A 64 18.98 -5.48 -10.06
CA ALA A 64 18.17 -6.63 -9.67
C ALA A 64 16.85 -6.70 -10.47
N LEU A 65 16.18 -5.56 -10.67
CA LEU A 65 14.96 -5.50 -11.47
C LEU A 65 15.25 -5.88 -12.92
N GLU A 66 16.28 -5.31 -13.55
CA GLU A 66 16.63 -5.61 -14.93
C GLU A 66 16.95 -7.10 -15.11
N ALA A 67 17.79 -7.67 -14.24
CA ALA A 67 18.12 -9.09 -14.27
C ALA A 67 16.87 -9.98 -14.13
N ARG A 68 15.95 -9.62 -13.24
CA ARG A 68 14.71 -10.38 -13.05
C ARG A 68 13.77 -10.27 -14.25
N LEU A 69 13.62 -9.10 -14.86
CA LEU A 69 12.80 -8.92 -16.06
C LEU A 69 13.38 -9.68 -17.26
N GLN A 70 14.71 -9.72 -17.41
CA GLN A 70 15.37 -10.55 -18.44
C GLN A 70 15.13 -12.05 -18.23
N ASP A 71 15.18 -12.53 -16.99
CA ASP A 71 14.87 -13.92 -16.66
C ASP A 71 13.40 -14.24 -16.96
N MET A 72 12.48 -13.39 -16.56
CA MET A 72 11.05 -13.56 -16.84
C MET A 72 10.73 -13.51 -18.34
N GLN A 73 11.46 -12.73 -19.13
CA GLN A 73 11.29 -12.70 -20.58
C GLN A 73 11.68 -14.02 -21.23
N LYS A 74 12.67 -14.72 -20.68
CA LYS A 74 13.15 -16.02 -21.19
C LYS A 74 12.35 -17.21 -20.66
N ASN A 75 12.04 -17.18 -19.37
CA ASN A 75 11.54 -18.33 -18.62
C ASN A 75 10.10 -18.16 -18.12
N GLY A 76 9.53 -16.95 -18.22
CA GLY A 76 8.21 -16.62 -17.68
C GLY A 76 8.15 -16.57 -16.14
N PRO A 77 6.97 -16.35 -15.59
CA PRO A 77 5.76 -15.89 -16.25
C PRO A 77 5.83 -14.43 -16.69
N VAL A 78 4.99 -14.01 -17.65
CA VAL A 78 4.86 -12.61 -18.03
C VAL A 78 4.20 -11.84 -16.88
N PRO A 79 4.78 -10.74 -16.39
CA PRO A 79 4.16 -9.96 -15.32
C PRO A 79 3.00 -9.11 -15.87
N ASP A 80 1.88 -9.08 -15.13
CA ASP A 80 0.81 -8.12 -15.36
C ASP A 80 1.15 -6.77 -14.70
N VAL A 81 1.92 -6.82 -13.60
CA VAL A 81 2.22 -5.63 -12.81
C VAL A 81 3.59 -5.75 -12.10
N LEU A 82 4.27 -4.61 -11.99
CA LEU A 82 5.42 -4.39 -11.11
C LEU A 82 4.91 -3.59 -9.89
N THR A 83 5.00 -4.15 -8.69
CA THR A 83 4.34 -3.57 -7.51
C THR A 83 5.36 -3.17 -6.45
N PHE A 84 5.44 -1.88 -6.16
CA PHE A 84 6.17 -1.37 -5.00
C PHE A 84 5.39 -1.69 -3.72
N ALA A 85 5.91 -2.63 -2.96
CA ALA A 85 5.36 -3.13 -1.69
C ALA A 85 6.47 -3.85 -0.91
N GLY A 86 6.15 -4.38 0.25
CA GLY A 86 7.08 -5.19 1.05
C GLY A 86 7.19 -4.71 2.49
N ASN A 87 8.40 -4.53 2.98
CA ASN A 87 8.72 -4.37 4.40
C ASN A 87 8.49 -2.94 4.94
N GLY A 88 7.42 -2.27 4.54
CA GLY A 88 7.03 -0.96 5.06
C GLY A 88 6.59 0.04 3.99
N GLU A 89 7.01 1.32 4.10
CA GLU A 89 6.55 2.41 3.23
C GLU A 89 7.56 2.71 2.11
N PRO A 90 7.26 2.39 0.83
CA PRO A 90 8.20 2.56 -0.27
C PRO A 90 8.58 4.03 -0.53
N THR A 91 7.64 4.97 -0.30
CA THR A 91 7.91 6.42 -0.51
C THR A 91 8.85 7.02 0.54
N ALA A 92 9.22 6.25 1.58
CA ALA A 92 10.24 6.63 2.55
C ALA A 92 11.67 6.52 1.99
N HIS A 93 11.86 5.75 0.91
CA HIS A 93 13.18 5.58 0.31
C HIS A 93 13.70 6.92 -0.26
N PRO A 94 14.94 7.35 0.04
CA PRO A 94 15.45 8.65 -0.36
C PRO A 94 15.51 8.85 -1.89
N HIS A 95 15.71 7.77 -2.64
CA HIS A 95 15.75 7.78 -4.11
C HIS A 95 14.46 7.21 -4.74
N PHE A 96 13.33 7.26 -4.03
CA PHE A 96 12.06 6.74 -4.55
C PHE A 96 11.69 7.33 -5.93
N PRO A 97 11.78 8.65 -6.19
CA PRO A 97 11.43 9.22 -7.49
C PRO A 97 12.28 8.68 -8.64
N GLU A 98 13.60 8.59 -8.43
CA GLU A 98 14.53 8.11 -9.46
C GLU A 98 14.36 6.61 -9.72
N ILE A 99 14.03 5.83 -8.69
CA ILE A 99 13.74 4.40 -8.84
C ILE A 99 12.45 4.19 -9.62
N ILE A 100 11.43 5.03 -9.44
CA ILE A 100 10.20 5.01 -10.26
C ILE A 100 10.56 5.23 -11.74
N GLU A 101 11.41 6.20 -12.06
CA GLU A 101 11.83 6.47 -13.43
C GLU A 101 12.59 5.28 -14.05
N ASP A 102 13.54 4.71 -13.31
CA ASP A 102 14.26 3.51 -13.73
C ASP A 102 13.30 2.33 -13.97
N THR A 103 12.32 2.15 -13.08
CA THR A 103 11.32 1.07 -13.20
C THR A 103 10.44 1.24 -14.42
N LEU A 104 9.95 2.45 -14.69
CA LEU A 104 9.15 2.76 -15.87
C LEU A 104 9.94 2.48 -17.16
N ALA A 105 11.20 2.91 -17.22
CA ALA A 105 12.07 2.67 -18.37
C ALA A 105 12.35 1.17 -18.60
N LEU A 106 12.59 0.41 -17.53
CA LEU A 106 12.80 -1.03 -17.62
C LEU A 106 11.52 -1.77 -17.99
N ARG A 107 10.36 -1.38 -17.43
CA ARG A 107 9.06 -1.92 -17.80
C ARG A 107 8.80 -1.72 -19.29
N ASP A 108 9.00 -0.52 -19.81
CA ASP A 108 8.78 -0.19 -21.23
C ASP A 108 9.71 -0.99 -22.16
N LYS A 109 10.94 -1.24 -21.71
CA LYS A 109 11.92 -2.05 -22.46
C LYS A 109 11.55 -3.53 -22.53
N TYR A 110 11.10 -4.13 -21.42
CA TYR A 110 10.94 -5.60 -21.33
C TYR A 110 9.48 -6.06 -21.40
N PHE A 111 8.56 -5.34 -20.76
CA PHE A 111 7.14 -5.69 -20.66
C PHE A 111 6.25 -4.44 -20.75
N PRO A 112 6.14 -3.80 -21.93
CA PRO A 112 5.46 -2.50 -22.09
C PRO A 112 3.95 -2.53 -21.77
N LYS A 113 3.35 -3.71 -21.66
CA LYS A 113 1.94 -3.88 -21.26
C LYS A 113 1.76 -4.04 -19.76
N ALA A 114 2.82 -4.34 -19.01
CA ALA A 114 2.73 -4.47 -17.57
C ALA A 114 2.46 -3.11 -16.93
N LYS A 115 1.71 -3.11 -15.83
CA LYS A 115 1.44 -1.90 -15.05
C LYS A 115 2.51 -1.69 -13.99
N VAL A 116 2.71 -0.44 -13.56
CA VAL A 116 3.50 -0.10 -12.37
C VAL A 116 2.55 0.36 -11.29
N SER A 117 2.60 -0.29 -10.14
CA SER A 117 1.74 -0.02 -8.98
C SER A 117 2.58 0.36 -7.78
N VAL A 118 2.14 1.36 -7.02
CA VAL A 118 2.73 1.74 -5.73
C VAL A 118 1.67 1.63 -4.65
N LEU A 119 1.94 0.84 -3.60
CA LEU A 119 1.13 0.79 -2.39
C LEU A 119 1.79 1.70 -1.34
N SER A 120 1.12 2.80 -1.01
CA SER A 120 1.64 3.78 -0.04
C SER A 120 0.66 4.04 1.09
N ASN A 121 1.19 4.21 2.30
CA ASN A 121 0.41 4.68 3.45
C ASN A 121 0.13 6.18 3.42
N SER A 122 0.52 6.86 2.34
CA SER A 122 0.23 8.25 2.05
C SER A 122 0.95 9.30 2.89
N THR A 123 1.83 8.90 3.81
CA THR A 123 2.48 9.87 4.72
C THR A 123 3.39 10.86 4.01
N PHE A 124 3.97 10.50 2.87
CA PHE A 124 4.92 11.34 2.13
C PHE A 124 4.37 11.98 0.85
N ILE A 125 3.07 11.88 0.58
CA ILE A 125 2.47 12.49 -0.63
C ILE A 125 2.56 14.01 -0.67
N HIS A 126 2.85 14.67 0.47
CA HIS A 126 3.08 16.11 0.56
C HIS A 126 4.45 16.54 0.00
N ARG A 127 5.39 15.59 -0.23
CA ARG A 127 6.71 15.88 -0.81
C ARG A 127 6.57 16.01 -2.33
N PRO A 128 6.96 17.16 -2.95
CA PRO A 128 6.75 17.38 -4.38
C PRO A 128 7.29 16.27 -5.27
N ALA A 129 8.53 15.82 -5.04
CA ALA A 129 9.14 14.76 -5.85
C ALA A 129 8.42 13.40 -5.72
N VAL A 130 7.91 13.06 -4.52
CA VAL A 130 7.09 11.86 -4.30
C VAL A 130 5.74 11.99 -5.01
N PHE A 131 5.10 13.15 -4.88
CA PHE A 131 3.83 13.43 -5.56
C PHE A 131 3.95 13.29 -7.08
N GLU A 132 4.99 13.88 -7.67
CA GLU A 132 5.27 13.78 -9.11
C GLU A 132 5.55 12.34 -9.55
N ALA A 133 6.35 11.59 -8.78
CA ALA A 133 6.63 10.18 -9.07
C ALA A 133 5.35 9.32 -9.02
N LEU A 134 4.49 9.53 -8.02
CA LEU A 134 3.21 8.84 -7.89
C LEU A 134 2.22 9.17 -9.02
N ASN A 135 2.31 10.35 -9.62
CA ASN A 135 1.51 10.70 -10.79
C ASN A 135 1.97 10.03 -12.09
N LYS A 136 3.21 9.50 -12.15
CA LYS A 136 3.76 8.83 -13.34
C LYS A 136 3.38 7.35 -13.41
N VAL A 137 3.03 6.71 -12.28
CA VAL A 137 2.73 5.28 -12.24
C VAL A 137 1.31 4.99 -12.68
N ASP A 138 1.08 3.76 -13.15
CA ASP A 138 -0.24 3.33 -13.62
C ASP A 138 -1.24 3.23 -12.47
N ASN A 139 -0.83 2.72 -11.31
CA ASN A 139 -1.69 2.54 -10.14
C ASN A 139 -1.05 3.17 -8.91
N ASN A 140 -1.39 4.42 -8.66
CA ASN A 140 -1.10 5.13 -7.43
C ASN A 140 -2.13 4.73 -6.36
N ILE A 141 -1.79 3.74 -5.53
CA ILE A 141 -2.68 3.14 -4.52
C ILE A 141 -2.36 3.74 -3.16
N LEU A 142 -3.26 4.55 -2.65
CA LEU A 142 -3.11 5.33 -1.43
C LEU A 142 -4.02 4.79 -0.32
N LYS A 143 -3.44 4.52 0.84
CA LYS A 143 -4.17 4.03 2.00
C LYS A 143 -4.96 5.16 2.67
N LEU A 144 -6.27 4.89 2.92
CA LEU A 144 -7.15 5.68 3.76
C LEU A 144 -8.12 4.76 4.49
N ASP A 145 -7.74 4.26 5.66
CA ASP A 145 -8.52 3.25 6.39
C ASP A 145 -9.67 3.86 7.21
N THR A 146 -9.62 5.14 7.47
CA THR A 146 -10.67 5.89 8.18
C THR A 146 -10.55 7.40 7.97
N ALA A 147 -11.62 8.12 8.21
CA ALA A 147 -11.63 9.58 8.34
C ALA A 147 -11.56 10.04 9.82
N ASP A 148 -11.54 9.11 10.77
CA ASP A 148 -11.49 9.40 12.22
C ASP A 148 -10.04 9.49 12.72
N GLU A 149 -9.63 10.67 13.18
CA GLU A 149 -8.28 10.95 13.68
C GLU A 149 -7.92 10.09 14.93
N ALA A 150 -8.87 9.82 15.79
CA ALA A 150 -8.63 9.03 17.01
C ALA A 150 -8.54 7.54 16.69
N TYR A 151 -9.29 7.08 15.69
CA TYR A 151 -9.29 5.68 15.26
C TYR A 151 -8.01 5.34 14.51
N ILE A 152 -7.51 6.20 13.60
CA ILE A 152 -6.28 5.92 12.84
C ILE A 152 -5.07 5.78 13.74
N ARG A 153 -5.03 6.52 14.87
CA ARG A 153 -3.96 6.40 15.86
C ARG A 153 -3.95 5.05 16.57
N LYS A 154 -5.08 4.34 16.58
CA LYS A 154 -5.19 2.99 17.16
C LYS A 154 -4.90 1.93 16.09
N LEU A 155 -5.44 2.09 14.90
CA LEU A 155 -5.38 1.13 13.80
C LEU A 155 -4.01 1.14 13.10
N ASP A 156 -3.63 2.29 12.56
CA ASP A 156 -2.42 2.45 11.74
C ASP A 156 -1.21 2.95 12.53
N ARG A 157 -1.43 3.53 13.72
CA ARG A 157 -0.40 3.94 14.67
C ARG A 157 0.74 4.75 14.00
N PRO A 158 0.42 5.87 13.33
CA PRO A 158 1.42 6.66 12.62
C PRO A 158 2.53 7.15 13.57
N ALA A 159 3.78 7.01 13.12
CA ALA A 159 4.94 7.53 13.81
C ALA A 159 5.06 9.05 13.55
N GLY A 160 4.97 9.85 14.61
CA GLY A 160 5.07 11.30 14.52
C GLY A 160 3.75 12.01 14.22
N HIS A 161 3.85 13.22 13.67
CA HIS A 161 2.69 14.04 13.36
C HIS A 161 1.94 13.49 12.14
N TYR A 162 0.65 13.24 12.29
CA TYR A 162 -0.24 12.78 11.25
C TYR A 162 -1.59 13.49 11.37
N SER A 163 -2.12 13.96 10.27
CA SER A 163 -3.44 14.57 10.18
C SER A 163 -4.22 13.92 9.05
N VAL A 164 -5.31 13.25 9.39
CA VAL A 164 -6.22 12.64 8.40
C VAL A 164 -6.70 13.70 7.42
N ARG A 165 -7.08 14.89 7.92
CA ARG A 165 -7.56 15.99 7.07
C ARG A 165 -6.47 16.49 6.10
N GLY A 166 -5.22 16.56 6.58
CA GLY A 166 -4.07 16.92 5.73
C GLY A 166 -3.81 15.89 4.62
N ILE A 167 -3.92 14.61 4.95
CA ILE A 167 -3.77 13.51 3.98
C ILE A 167 -4.90 13.53 2.93
N ILE A 168 -6.16 13.72 3.34
CA ILE A 168 -7.30 13.88 2.42
C ILE A 168 -7.04 15.06 1.45
N GLY A 169 -6.55 16.20 1.97
CA GLY A 169 -6.18 17.35 1.15
C GLY A 169 -5.08 17.03 0.13
N GLY A 170 -4.06 16.26 0.54
CA GLY A 170 -3.00 15.77 -0.35
C GLY A 170 -3.50 14.80 -1.42
N MET A 171 -4.42 13.90 -1.06
CA MET A 171 -5.04 12.97 -2.00
C MET A 171 -5.89 13.68 -3.07
N LYS A 172 -6.62 14.74 -2.69
CA LYS A 172 -7.39 15.59 -3.63
C LYS A 172 -6.52 16.23 -4.69
N ALA A 173 -5.27 16.56 -4.35
CA ALA A 173 -4.33 17.18 -5.30
C ALA A 173 -4.01 16.28 -6.50
N PHE A 174 -4.20 14.96 -6.40
CA PHE A 174 -4.06 14.02 -7.52
C PHE A 174 -5.19 14.13 -8.55
N LYS A 175 -6.28 14.87 -8.27
CA LYS A 175 -7.39 15.12 -9.20
C LYS A 175 -7.95 13.83 -9.82
N GLY A 176 -8.15 12.81 -9.02
CA GLY A 176 -8.64 11.51 -9.42
C GLY A 176 -7.55 10.53 -9.90
N ASN A 177 -6.30 10.96 -10.12
CA ASN A 177 -5.20 10.06 -10.50
C ASN A 177 -4.66 9.28 -9.29
N CYS A 178 -5.57 8.67 -8.53
CA CYS A 178 -5.24 7.78 -7.42
C CYS A 178 -6.32 6.70 -7.27
N ILE A 179 -5.95 5.66 -6.54
CA ILE A 179 -6.82 4.58 -6.10
C ILE A 179 -6.80 4.62 -4.58
N ILE A 180 -7.96 4.71 -3.93
CA ILE A 180 -8.03 4.61 -2.47
C ILE A 180 -8.11 3.16 -2.08
N GLN A 181 -7.25 2.74 -1.15
CA GLN A 181 -7.25 1.40 -0.58
C GLN A 181 -7.60 1.47 0.91
N THR A 182 -8.60 0.67 1.33
CA THR A 182 -9.13 0.69 2.70
C THR A 182 -9.26 -0.73 3.24
N MET A 183 -8.71 -0.94 4.45
CA MET A 183 -8.89 -2.14 5.25
C MET A 183 -10.13 -2.00 6.13
N PHE A 184 -11.08 -2.93 6.00
CA PHE A 184 -12.17 -3.10 6.94
C PHE A 184 -11.95 -4.36 7.77
N LEU A 185 -12.06 -4.24 9.08
CA LEU A 185 -11.82 -5.33 10.02
C LEU A 185 -12.68 -5.17 11.28
N LYS A 186 -12.68 -6.21 12.09
CA LYS A 186 -13.42 -6.32 13.36
C LYS A 186 -12.49 -6.86 14.44
N GLY A 187 -13.07 -7.08 15.61
CA GLY A 187 -12.35 -7.65 16.76
C GLY A 187 -11.74 -6.58 17.65
N GLY A 188 -10.73 -6.95 18.42
CA GLY A 188 -10.14 -6.10 19.45
C GLY A 188 -8.65 -5.87 19.25
N PHE A 189 -8.15 -4.85 19.93
CA PHE A 189 -6.72 -4.62 20.15
C PHE A 189 -6.53 -4.15 21.60
N GLY A 190 -6.06 -5.06 22.45
CA GLY A 190 -6.10 -4.87 23.90
C GLY A 190 -7.55 -4.74 24.40
N ASP A 191 -7.86 -3.66 25.09
CA ASP A 191 -9.19 -3.35 25.62
C ASP A 191 -10.09 -2.55 24.63
N LYS A 192 -9.65 -2.36 23.38
CA LYS A 192 -10.29 -1.49 22.39
C LYS A 192 -11.01 -2.30 21.33
N ASP A 193 -12.27 -1.94 21.08
CA ASP A 193 -12.99 -2.39 19.90
C ASP A 193 -12.40 -1.74 18.64
N MET A 194 -12.11 -2.56 17.65
CA MET A 194 -11.49 -2.17 16.38
C MET A 194 -12.41 -2.39 15.17
N ASP A 195 -13.73 -2.59 15.40
CA ASP A 195 -14.69 -2.72 14.32
C ASP A 195 -14.91 -1.39 13.60
N ASN A 196 -14.46 -1.30 12.34
CA ASN A 196 -14.67 -0.13 11.47
C ASN A 196 -15.71 -0.38 10.36
N THR A 197 -16.45 -1.48 10.43
CA THR A 197 -17.49 -1.80 9.44
C THR A 197 -18.82 -1.10 9.67
N SER A 198 -19.01 -0.49 10.84
CA SER A 198 -20.25 0.21 11.20
C SER A 198 -20.36 1.59 10.52
N ASP A 199 -21.60 2.09 10.41
CA ASP A 199 -21.87 3.41 9.81
C ASP A 199 -21.13 4.57 10.48
N LYS A 200 -20.80 4.44 11.75
CA LYS A 200 -19.98 5.39 12.49
C LYS A 200 -18.66 5.70 11.79
N TYR A 201 -18.00 4.68 11.22
CA TYR A 201 -16.73 4.82 10.53
C TYR A 201 -16.88 4.87 9.00
N VAL A 202 -17.82 4.09 8.45
CA VAL A 202 -18.03 3.97 7.00
C VAL A 202 -18.56 5.27 6.41
N LEU A 203 -19.55 5.93 7.02
CA LEU A 203 -20.14 7.14 6.42
C LEU A 203 -19.15 8.32 6.36
N PRO A 204 -18.42 8.68 7.44
CA PRO A 204 -17.41 9.74 7.35
C PRO A 204 -16.28 9.40 6.38
N TRP A 205 -15.87 8.13 6.30
CA TRP A 205 -14.89 7.67 5.34
C TRP A 205 -15.41 7.82 3.90
N LEU A 206 -16.66 7.45 3.62
CA LEU A 206 -17.29 7.60 2.30
C LEU A 206 -17.35 9.07 1.87
N GLU A 207 -17.68 9.99 2.78
CA GLU A 207 -17.65 11.42 2.50
C GLU A 207 -16.23 11.91 2.16
N ALA A 208 -15.21 11.42 2.88
CA ALA A 208 -13.82 11.71 2.55
C ALA A 208 -13.42 11.17 1.17
N VAL A 209 -13.85 9.95 0.83
CA VAL A 209 -13.60 9.35 -0.49
C VAL A 209 -14.30 10.13 -1.61
N LYS A 210 -15.54 10.58 -1.40
CA LYS A 210 -16.24 11.49 -2.33
C LYS A 210 -15.47 12.81 -2.52
N GLU A 211 -14.96 13.38 -1.43
CA GLU A 211 -14.17 14.62 -1.48
C GLU A 211 -12.86 14.43 -2.27
N ILE A 212 -12.19 13.28 -2.15
CA ILE A 212 -10.97 12.92 -2.90
C ILE A 212 -11.30 12.69 -4.38
N SER A 213 -12.45 12.08 -4.66
CA SER A 213 -12.90 11.70 -6.01
C SER A 213 -11.85 10.85 -6.76
N PRO A 214 -11.43 9.69 -6.19
CA PRO A 214 -10.47 8.82 -6.81
C PRO A 214 -11.06 8.12 -8.04
N ARG A 215 -10.21 7.65 -8.96
CA ARG A 215 -10.70 6.86 -10.10
C ARG A 215 -11.19 5.46 -9.74
N GLN A 216 -10.80 4.96 -8.57
CA GLN A 216 -11.19 3.64 -8.07
C GLN A 216 -11.06 3.58 -6.55
N VAL A 217 -11.91 2.76 -5.94
CA VAL A 217 -11.84 2.41 -4.51
C VAL A 217 -11.61 0.90 -4.40
N MET A 218 -10.62 0.49 -3.62
CA MET A 218 -10.33 -0.90 -3.27
C MET A 218 -10.63 -1.10 -1.79
N ILE A 219 -11.60 -1.92 -1.47
CA ILE A 219 -11.88 -2.35 -0.10
C ILE A 219 -11.44 -3.81 0.08
N TYR A 220 -10.95 -4.13 1.25
CA TYR A 220 -10.51 -5.48 1.59
C TYR A 220 -10.55 -5.70 3.10
N THR A 221 -10.39 -6.94 3.52
CA THR A 221 -10.26 -7.33 4.91
C THR A 221 -8.99 -8.14 5.14
N ILE A 222 -8.71 -8.49 6.38
CA ILE A 222 -7.58 -9.32 6.78
C ILE A 222 -7.62 -10.65 5.98
N ASP A 223 -6.50 -11.05 5.41
CA ASP A 223 -6.38 -12.32 4.68
C ASP A 223 -5.31 -13.25 5.27
N ARG A 224 -4.27 -12.68 5.86
CA ARG A 224 -3.15 -13.40 6.49
C ARG A 224 -3.12 -13.17 8.00
N GLU A 225 -2.22 -13.88 8.66
CA GLU A 225 -1.94 -13.63 10.08
C GLU A 225 -1.51 -12.18 10.31
N THR A 226 -1.98 -11.63 11.40
CA THR A 226 -1.70 -10.29 11.89
C THR A 226 -0.87 -10.36 13.17
N PRO A 227 -0.14 -9.30 13.54
CA PRO A 227 0.63 -9.28 14.79
C PRO A 227 -0.25 -9.46 16.02
N ASP A 228 -1.48 -8.96 15.95
CA ASP A 228 -2.50 -9.15 16.97
C ASP A 228 -3.51 -10.21 16.50
N HIS A 229 -3.77 -11.21 17.35
CA HIS A 229 -4.60 -12.37 17.02
C HIS A 229 -6.08 -12.18 17.36
N ASP A 230 -6.46 -11.09 18.05
CA ASP A 230 -7.84 -10.78 18.40
C ASP A 230 -8.59 -10.04 17.27
N LEU A 231 -7.86 -9.67 16.22
CA LEU A 231 -8.44 -9.07 15.02
C LEU A 231 -9.22 -10.12 14.20
N GLN A 232 -10.34 -9.70 13.66
CA GLN A 232 -11.25 -10.53 12.87
C GLN A 232 -11.50 -9.92 11.50
N LYS A 233 -11.81 -10.78 10.54
CA LYS A 233 -12.21 -10.35 9.18
C LYS A 233 -13.57 -9.67 9.24
N ALA A 234 -13.74 -8.62 8.43
CA ALA A 234 -15.08 -8.18 8.03
C ALA A 234 -15.76 -9.30 7.24
N THR A 235 -17.07 -9.47 7.39
CA THR A 235 -17.83 -10.46 6.65
C THR A 235 -18.02 -10.06 5.19
N HIS A 236 -18.41 -11.01 4.34
CA HIS A 236 -18.73 -10.71 2.94
C HIS A 236 -19.91 -9.74 2.84
N GLU A 237 -20.95 -9.91 3.67
CA GLU A 237 -22.12 -9.05 3.71
C GLU A 237 -21.76 -7.61 4.09
N GLU A 238 -20.85 -7.43 5.07
CA GLU A 238 -20.35 -6.11 5.47
C GLU A 238 -19.58 -5.44 4.32
N LEU A 239 -18.68 -6.17 3.67
CA LEU A 239 -17.94 -5.65 2.53
C LEU A 239 -18.85 -5.35 1.33
N ASP A 240 -19.83 -6.20 1.04
CA ASP A 240 -20.79 -6.00 -0.05
C ASP A 240 -21.66 -4.77 0.20
N ARG A 241 -22.12 -4.57 1.47
CA ARG A 241 -22.83 -3.35 1.88
C ARG A 241 -21.97 -2.10 1.64
N ILE A 242 -20.72 -2.10 2.09
CA ILE A 242 -19.80 -0.96 1.91
C ILE A 242 -19.54 -0.72 0.41
N ALA A 243 -19.32 -1.79 -0.37
CA ALA A 243 -19.15 -1.69 -1.81
C ALA A 243 -20.40 -1.11 -2.51
N ALA A 244 -21.60 -1.45 -2.05
CA ALA A 244 -22.84 -0.88 -2.57
C ALA A 244 -22.89 0.64 -2.32
N LEU A 245 -22.57 1.10 -1.11
CA LEU A 245 -22.52 2.54 -0.78
C LEU A 245 -21.50 3.29 -1.67
N VAL A 246 -20.34 2.69 -1.95
CA VAL A 246 -19.32 3.28 -2.85
C VAL A 246 -19.86 3.39 -4.27
N ARG A 247 -20.53 2.35 -4.80
CA ARG A 247 -21.16 2.37 -6.15
C ARG A 247 -22.29 3.40 -6.24
N GLU A 248 -23.16 3.48 -5.22
CA GLU A 248 -24.23 4.48 -5.14
C GLU A 248 -23.68 5.90 -5.12
N ALA A 249 -22.47 6.09 -4.59
CA ALA A 249 -21.76 7.36 -4.63
C ALA A 249 -21.08 7.66 -5.98
N GLY A 250 -21.23 6.76 -6.98
CA GLY A 250 -20.72 6.96 -8.35
C GLY A 250 -19.27 6.58 -8.57
N MET A 251 -18.72 5.68 -7.72
CA MET A 251 -17.32 5.25 -7.76
C MET A 251 -17.16 3.75 -7.94
#